data_f433f123918f0eae9090efe7766807d8
#
_entry.id   f433f123918f0eae9090efe7766807d8
#
_cell.length_a   1.000
_cell.length_b   1.000
_cell.length_c   1.000
_cell.angle_alpha   90.00
_cell.angle_beta   90.00
_cell.angle_gamma   90.00
#
_symmetry.space_group_name_H-M   'P 1'
#
loop_
_entity.id
_entity.type
_entity.pdbx_description
1 polymer ?
#
loop_
_entity_poly.entity_id
_entity_poly.type
_entity_poly.pdbx_seq_one_letter_code
_entity_poly.pdbx_strand_id
1 'polypeptide(L)'
;MADFIKAPTMSEILKEEFMEPMNLSAYKLARDIHVPVSRIQAILNSGRRITPDTSLRLAKFFGVSDRYFLDLQSDLDIRAAKMSMKKDIEDIKPYRAAAL
;
A
#
# COMPACT_ATOMS: atom_id res chain seq x y z
N MET A 1 21.68 17.90 2.82
CA MET A 1 21.31 17.11 3.03
C MET A 1 20.24 16.85 2.48
N ALA A 2 19.95 16.23 2.03
CA ALA A 2 19.05 16.05 1.41
C ALA A 2 18.07 15.82 2.04
N ASP A 3 17.48 16.26 2.00
CA ASP A 3 16.59 16.16 2.64
C ASP A 3 15.69 15.49 2.00
N PHE A 4 15.63 14.34 1.73
CA PHE A 4 14.70 13.80 1.15
C PHE A 4 13.87 13.09 2.09
N ILE A 5 12.58 13.20 2.00
CA ILE A 5 11.69 12.55 2.85
C ILE A 5 11.28 11.29 2.25
N LYS A 6 11.52 10.19 2.89
CA LYS A 6 11.15 8.95 2.38
C LYS A 6 9.67 8.75 2.44
N ALA A 7 9.08 8.30 1.38
CA ALA A 7 7.65 8.04 1.37
C ALA A 7 7.30 6.92 2.35
N PRO A 8 6.16 6.97 3.00
CA PRO A 8 5.78 5.91 3.92
C PRO A 8 5.49 4.62 3.16
N THR A 9 5.63 3.51 3.86
CA THR A 9 5.32 2.22 3.27
C THR A 9 3.86 1.88 3.59
N MET A 10 3.32 0.90 2.88
CA MET A 10 1.95 0.45 3.15
C MET A 10 1.82 -0.04 4.59
N SER A 11 2.84 -0.74 5.11
CA SER A 11 2.77 -1.22 6.47
C SER A 11 2.74 -0.08 7.48
N GLU A 12 3.50 0.98 7.23
CA GLU A 12 3.50 2.13 8.11
C GLU A 12 2.14 2.82 8.10
N ILE A 13 1.54 2.94 6.94
CA ILE A 13 0.24 3.58 6.83
C ILE A 13 -0.82 2.75 7.54
N LEU A 14 -0.84 1.45 7.29
CA LEU A 14 -1.82 0.58 7.93
C LEU A 14 -1.66 0.65 9.45
N LYS A 15 -0.43 0.59 9.94
CA LYS A 15 -0.19 0.59 11.36
C LYS A 15 -0.50 1.94 11.98
N GLU A 16 0.04 3.00 11.43
CA GLU A 16 -0.02 4.30 12.08
C GLU A 16 -1.31 5.07 11.84
N GLU A 17 -1.91 4.88 10.68
CA GLU A 17 -3.11 5.64 10.36
C GLU A 17 -4.40 4.91 10.61
N PHE A 18 -4.36 3.58 10.65
CA PHE A 18 -5.57 2.80 10.84
C PHE A 18 -5.59 2.02 12.13
N MET A 19 -4.49 1.38 12.49
CA MET A 19 -4.50 0.51 13.66
C MET A 19 -4.25 1.26 14.97
N GLU A 20 -3.23 2.09 15.00
CA GLU A 20 -2.90 2.81 16.23
C GLU A 20 -4.00 3.75 16.70
N PRO A 21 -4.61 4.55 15.83
CA PRO A 21 -5.69 5.43 16.29
C PRO A 21 -6.86 4.68 16.89
N MET A 22 -7.08 3.44 16.46
CA MET A 22 -8.17 2.64 17.01
C MET A 22 -7.70 1.67 18.05
N ASN A 23 -6.42 1.76 18.42
CA ASN A 23 -5.85 0.86 19.42
C ASN A 23 -6.05 -0.60 19.04
N LEU A 24 -5.84 -0.93 17.76
CA LEU A 24 -6.01 -2.28 17.26
C LEU A 24 -4.70 -3.02 17.20
N SER A 25 -4.67 -4.23 17.75
CA SER A 25 -3.52 -5.10 17.60
C SER A 25 -3.67 -5.89 16.30
N ALA A 26 -2.57 -6.44 15.82
CA ALA A 26 -2.62 -7.30 14.64
C ALA A 26 -3.54 -8.48 14.88
N TYR A 27 -3.51 -9.02 16.10
CA TYR A 27 -4.33 -10.15 16.45
C TYR A 27 -5.82 -9.82 16.36
N LYS A 28 -6.22 -8.69 16.94
CA LYS A 28 -7.61 -8.31 16.91
C LYS A 28 -8.08 -7.98 15.51
N LEU A 29 -7.26 -7.27 14.73
CA LEU A 29 -7.62 -6.94 13.35
C LEU A 29 -7.81 -8.23 12.55
N ALA A 30 -6.86 -9.16 12.66
CA ALA A 30 -6.94 -10.42 11.92
C ALA A 30 -8.21 -11.18 12.29
N ARG A 31 -8.50 -11.24 13.57
CA ARG A 31 -9.69 -11.93 14.03
C ARG A 31 -10.96 -11.30 13.47
N ASP A 32 -11.02 -9.98 13.50
CA ASP A 32 -12.23 -9.28 13.10
C ASP A 32 -12.47 -9.28 11.59
N ILE A 33 -11.41 -9.46 10.80
CA ILE A 33 -11.58 -9.58 9.36
C ILE A 33 -11.46 -11.02 8.87
N HIS A 34 -11.36 -11.95 9.81
CA HIS A 34 -11.40 -13.40 9.55
C HIS A 34 -10.23 -13.89 8.69
N VAL A 35 -9.03 -13.52 9.07
CA VAL A 35 -7.82 -14.03 8.43
C VAL A 35 -6.86 -14.48 9.51
N PRO A 36 -5.88 -15.32 9.17
CA PRO A 36 -4.87 -15.69 10.16
C PRO A 36 -4.07 -14.47 10.57
N VAL A 37 -3.67 -14.41 11.85
CA VAL A 37 -2.88 -13.28 12.32
C VAL A 37 -1.56 -13.17 11.55
N SER A 38 -1.04 -14.30 11.06
CA SER A 38 0.20 -14.28 10.30
C SER A 38 0.07 -13.46 9.03
N ARG A 39 -1.12 -13.37 8.46
CA ARG A 39 -1.33 -12.54 7.26
C ARG A 39 -1.11 -11.07 7.59
N ILE A 40 -1.68 -10.62 8.70
CA ILE A 40 -1.53 -9.22 9.10
C ILE A 40 -0.08 -8.94 9.51
N GLN A 41 0.51 -9.86 10.28
CA GLN A 41 1.88 -9.68 10.70
C GLN A 41 2.84 -9.64 9.51
N ALA A 42 2.57 -10.43 8.48
CA ALA A 42 3.42 -10.42 7.28
C ALA A 42 3.29 -9.09 6.54
N ILE A 43 2.10 -8.52 6.49
CA ILE A 43 1.92 -7.20 5.87
C ILE A 43 2.67 -6.13 6.66
N LEU A 44 2.58 -6.19 7.98
CA LEU A 44 3.18 -5.16 8.82
C LEU A 44 4.70 -5.28 8.92
N ASN A 45 5.20 -6.52 8.95
CA ASN A 45 6.61 -6.73 9.26
C ASN A 45 7.46 -7.21 8.09
N SER A 46 6.87 -7.83 7.11
CA SER A 46 7.63 -8.44 6.02
C SER A 46 7.29 -7.88 4.65
N GLY A 47 6.48 -6.86 4.61
CA GLY A 47 6.15 -6.24 3.34
C GLY A 47 5.25 -7.06 2.44
N ARG A 48 4.52 -8.02 3.00
CA ARG A 48 3.61 -8.80 2.18
C ARG A 48 2.60 -7.87 1.55
N ARG A 49 2.32 -8.10 0.30
CA ARG A 49 1.43 -7.20 -0.43
C ARG A 49 -0.03 -7.46 -0.09
N ILE A 50 -0.81 -6.41 -0.20
CA ILE A 50 -2.25 -6.51 0.00
C ILE A 50 -2.86 -6.99 -1.31
N THR A 51 -3.63 -8.06 -1.22
CA THR A 51 -4.31 -8.65 -2.36
C THR A 51 -5.75 -8.17 -2.37
N PRO A 52 -6.50 -8.41 -3.45
CA PRO A 52 -7.93 -8.05 -3.47
C PRO A 52 -8.70 -8.65 -2.30
N ASP A 53 -8.40 -9.88 -1.92
CA ASP A 53 -9.06 -10.51 -0.77
C ASP A 53 -8.85 -9.69 0.48
N THR A 54 -7.61 -9.34 0.77
CA THR A 54 -7.31 -8.58 1.97
C THR A 54 -7.87 -7.16 1.89
N SER A 55 -7.81 -6.55 0.70
CA SER A 55 -8.35 -5.21 0.52
C SER A 55 -9.84 -5.16 0.82
N LEU A 56 -10.59 -6.14 0.34
CA LEU A 56 -12.04 -6.17 0.59
C LEU A 56 -12.34 -6.32 2.07
N ARG A 57 -11.59 -7.15 2.75
CA ARG A 57 -11.81 -7.36 4.19
C ARG A 57 -11.47 -6.13 5.01
N LEU A 58 -10.33 -5.51 4.70
CA LEU A 58 -9.93 -4.29 5.38
C LEU A 58 -10.90 -3.16 5.09
N ALA A 59 -11.34 -3.05 3.83
CA ALA A 59 -12.25 -2.00 3.43
C ALA A 59 -13.58 -2.10 4.17
N LYS A 60 -14.09 -3.31 4.29
CA LYS A 60 -15.34 -3.53 5.01
C LYS A 60 -15.18 -3.14 6.47
N PHE A 61 -14.08 -3.56 7.08
CA PHE A 61 -13.87 -3.29 8.49
C PHE A 61 -13.66 -1.81 8.77
N PHE A 62 -12.88 -1.13 7.95
CA PHE A 62 -12.59 0.28 8.19
C PHE A 62 -13.60 1.24 7.54
N GLY A 63 -14.51 0.72 6.75
CA GLY A 63 -15.55 1.57 6.15
C GLY A 63 -15.06 2.42 5.02
N VAL A 64 -14.13 1.92 4.22
CA VAL A 64 -13.61 2.64 3.05
C VAL A 64 -13.97 1.86 1.79
N SER A 65 -13.63 2.39 0.63
CA SER A 65 -14.00 1.74 -0.63
C SER A 65 -13.25 0.44 -0.83
N ASP A 66 -13.81 -0.47 -1.61
CA ASP A 66 -13.23 -1.77 -1.89
C ASP A 66 -11.81 -1.69 -2.39
N ARG A 67 -11.49 -0.67 -3.16
CA ARG A 67 -10.17 -0.54 -3.75
C ARG A 67 -9.25 0.36 -2.97
N TYR A 68 -9.69 0.89 -1.87
CA TYR A 68 -8.91 1.88 -1.14
C TYR A 68 -7.47 1.43 -0.87
N PHE A 69 -7.32 0.25 -0.28
CA PHE A 69 -5.97 -0.22 0.08
C PHE A 69 -5.16 -0.65 -1.13
N LEU A 70 -5.81 -1.17 -2.16
CA LEU A 70 -5.10 -1.50 -3.39
C LEU A 70 -4.64 -0.26 -4.13
N ASP A 71 -5.48 0.77 -4.19
CA ASP A 71 -5.11 2.01 -4.83
C ASP A 71 -3.98 2.71 -4.09
N LEU A 72 -4.05 2.70 -2.77
CA LEU A 72 -2.99 3.29 -1.96
C LEU A 72 -1.68 2.55 -2.19
N GLN A 73 -1.74 1.22 -2.19
CA GLN A 73 -0.57 0.40 -2.43
C GLN A 73 0.02 0.69 -3.82
N SER A 74 -0.83 0.80 -4.84
CA SER A 74 -0.38 1.11 -6.18
C SER A 74 0.25 2.50 -6.26
N ASP A 75 -0.33 3.48 -5.60
CA ASP A 75 0.23 4.83 -5.59
C ASP A 75 1.62 4.85 -4.97
N LEU A 76 1.80 4.12 -3.88
CA LEU A 76 3.10 4.06 -3.22
C LEU A 76 4.12 3.34 -4.11
N ASP A 77 3.69 2.26 -4.76
CA ASP A 77 4.56 1.50 -5.66
C ASP A 77 4.97 2.34 -6.86
N ILE A 78 4.04 3.06 -7.43
CA ILE A 78 4.33 3.89 -8.60
C ILE A 78 5.31 4.99 -8.22
N ARG A 79 5.10 5.60 -7.06
CA ARG A 79 5.99 6.66 -6.63
C ARG A 79 7.41 6.13 -6.43
N ALA A 80 7.55 4.98 -5.80
CA ALA A 80 8.86 4.38 -5.60
C ALA A 80 9.51 3.98 -6.93
N ALA A 81 8.73 3.42 -7.85
CA ALA A 81 9.24 3.00 -9.14
C ALA A 81 9.69 4.20 -9.95
N LYS A 82 8.95 5.30 -9.90
CA LYS A 82 9.33 6.50 -10.64
C LYS A 82 10.69 7.01 -10.18
N MET A 83 10.95 6.93 -8.89
CA MET A 83 12.24 7.40 -8.40
C MET A 83 13.37 6.47 -8.83
N SER A 84 13.17 5.18 -8.75
CA SER A 84 14.24 4.25 -9.08
C SER A 84 14.45 4.09 -10.58
N MET A 85 13.43 4.37 -11.38
CA MET A 85 13.50 4.18 -12.82
C MET A 85 13.51 5.49 -13.59
N LYS A 86 13.81 6.58 -12.92
CA LYS A 86 13.67 7.89 -13.54
C LYS A 86 14.39 7.98 -14.88
N LYS A 87 15.63 7.54 -14.91
CA LYS A 87 16.39 7.64 -16.13
C LYS A 87 15.86 6.71 -17.20
N ASP A 88 15.49 5.52 -16.84
CA ASP A 88 14.97 4.58 -17.82
C ASP A 88 13.68 5.08 -18.42
N ILE A 89 12.84 5.70 -17.62
CA ILE A 89 11.57 6.21 -18.12
C ILE A 89 11.81 7.40 -19.02
N GLU A 90 12.74 8.27 -18.67
CA GLU A 90 13.04 9.43 -19.51
C GLU A 90 13.57 9.01 -20.88
N ASP A 91 14.20 7.85 -20.97
CA ASP A 91 14.72 7.39 -22.23
C ASP A 91 13.66 6.77 -23.13
N ILE A 92 12.49 6.50 -22.62
CA ILE A 92 11.43 5.91 -23.42
C ILE A 92 10.73 7.01 -24.21
N LYS A 93 10.70 6.87 -25.52
CA LYS A 93 10.02 7.85 -26.34
C LYS A 93 8.61 7.43 -26.60
N PRO A 94 7.65 8.30 -26.37
CA PRO A 94 6.26 7.95 -26.62
C PRO A 94 6.04 7.56 -28.07
N TYR A 95 5.13 6.66 -28.26
CA TYR A 95 4.85 6.23 -29.60
C TYR A 95 4.08 7.37 -30.21
N ARG A 96 4.49 7.93 -31.47
CA ARG A 96 3.89 9.06 -31.85
C ARG A 96 2.82 8.82 -32.57
N ALA A 97 2.09 8.48 -32.24
CA ALA A 97 0.98 8.34 -32.89
C ALA A 97 0.50 9.48 -33.21
N ALA A 98 0.90 9.93 -33.51
CA ALA A 98 0.44 10.93 -33.73
C ALA A 98 -0.23 11.61 -33.21
N ALA A 99 -0.41 11.53 -33.18
CA ALA A 99 -1.16 12.00 -32.90
C ALA A 99 -1.55 12.49 -32.06
N LEU A 100 -1.50 12.40 -31.61
CA LEU A 100 -1.99 12.92 -30.72
C LEU A 100 -1.99 14.06 -30.80
#